data_5fb5859363c73600b6e644e535d44567
#
_entry.id   5fb5859363c73600b6e644e535d44567
#
_cell.length_a   1.000
_cell.length_b   1.000
_cell.length_c   1.000
_cell.angle_alpha   90.00
_cell.angle_beta   90.00
_cell.angle_gamma   90.00
#
_symmetry.space_group_name_H-M   'P 1'
#
loop_
_entity.id
_entity.type
_entity.pdbx_description
1 polymer ?
#
loop_
_entity_poly.entity_id
_entity_poly.type
_entity_poly.pdbx_seq_one_letter_code
_entity_poly.pdbx_strand_id
1 'polypeptide(L)'
;MYLKNIEVQGFKSFAQKINFEFHNGITGIVGPNGSGKSNVGDAVRWVLGEQSARSLRGGNMQDVIFSGTETRKPLGYASVAITLDNSDHKLPVDFNEVTVTRRLYRSGESEYKINGSACRLKDINEMFYDTGIGKEGYSIIGQGQIAVSYTHLTLPTKA
;
A
#
# COMPACT_ATOMS: atom_id res chain seq x y z
N MET A 1 4.68 -3.87 16.01
CA MET A 1 3.82 -3.49 14.86
C MET A 1 4.13 -4.38 13.69
N TYR A 2 3.13 -4.92 13.06
CA TYR A 2 3.35 -5.67 11.83
C TYR A 2 2.15 -5.53 10.91
N LEU A 3 2.37 -5.78 9.63
CA LEU A 3 1.35 -5.64 8.62
C LEU A 3 0.44 -6.87 8.67
N LYS A 4 -0.85 -6.65 8.80
CA LYS A 4 -1.82 -7.74 8.86
C LYS A 4 -2.43 -8.02 7.52
N ASN A 5 -2.84 -7.03 6.79
CA ASN A 5 -3.35 -7.27 5.44
C ASN A 5 -3.28 -6.02 4.58
N ILE A 6 -3.40 -6.24 3.29
CA ILE A 6 -3.48 -5.18 2.29
C ILE A 6 -4.70 -5.48 1.46
N GLU A 7 -5.58 -4.48 1.31
CA GLU A 7 -6.75 -4.60 0.46
C GLU A 7 -6.59 -3.63 -0.70
N VAL A 8 -6.70 -4.12 -1.91
CA VAL A 8 -6.43 -3.33 -3.10
C VAL A 8 -7.59 -3.46 -4.06
N GLN A 9 -8.06 -2.37 -4.63
CA GLN A 9 -9.08 -2.39 -5.64
C GLN A 9 -8.86 -1.27 -6.63
N GLY A 10 -8.86 -1.58 -7.90
CA GLY A 10 -8.71 -0.57 -8.94
C GLY A 10 -7.34 0.03 -9.05
N PHE A 11 -6.35 -0.53 -8.38
CA PHE A 11 -5.00 0.01 -8.39
C PHE A 11 -4.17 -0.77 -9.39
N LYS A 12 -3.69 -0.08 -10.40
CA LYS A 12 -2.85 -0.66 -11.45
C LYS A 12 -3.51 -1.89 -12.08
N SER A 13 -2.96 -3.07 -11.89
CA SER A 13 -3.50 -4.27 -12.52
C SER A 13 -4.62 -4.93 -11.71
N PHE A 14 -4.94 -4.41 -10.53
CA PHE A 14 -5.93 -5.04 -9.67
C PHE A 14 -7.31 -4.47 -9.92
N ALA A 15 -8.02 -5.01 -10.91
CA ALA A 15 -9.34 -4.55 -11.25
C ALA A 15 -10.37 -4.87 -10.19
N GLN A 16 -10.28 -6.04 -9.58
CA GLN A 16 -11.22 -6.46 -8.56
C GLN A 16 -10.60 -6.29 -7.19
N LYS A 17 -11.44 -6.25 -6.18
CA LYS A 17 -10.94 -6.13 -4.81
C LYS A 17 -10.20 -7.42 -4.44
N ILE A 18 -8.98 -7.27 -4.03
CA ILE A 18 -8.14 -8.37 -3.58
C ILE A 18 -7.62 -8.05 -2.20
N ASN A 19 -7.62 -9.05 -1.36
CA ASN A 19 -7.15 -8.92 0.01
C ASN A 19 -5.98 -9.88 0.21
N PHE A 20 -4.82 -9.33 0.57
CA PHE A 20 -3.65 -10.14 0.87
C PHE A 20 -3.49 -10.16 2.37
N GLU A 21 -3.54 -11.33 2.97
CA GLU A 21 -3.40 -11.46 4.42
C GLU A 21 -2.03 -11.98 4.79
N PHE A 22 -1.47 -11.43 5.84
CA PHE A 22 -0.15 -11.80 6.30
C PHE A 22 -0.24 -12.28 7.73
N HIS A 23 0.60 -13.24 8.08
CA HIS A 23 0.62 -13.74 9.44
C HIS A 23 1.81 -13.16 10.16
N ASN A 24 1.71 -13.13 11.46
CA ASN A 24 2.81 -12.66 12.27
C ASN A 24 3.95 -13.66 12.10
N GLY A 25 4.95 -13.27 11.39
CA GLY A 25 6.04 -14.14 11.04
C GLY A 25 6.44 -13.83 9.63
N ILE A 26 7.09 -14.77 8.98
CA ILE A 26 7.58 -14.54 7.64
C ILE A 26 6.50 -14.84 6.62
N THR A 27 6.20 -13.87 5.78
CA THR A 27 5.27 -14.05 4.70
C THR A 27 5.94 -13.54 3.44
N GLY A 28 5.88 -14.31 2.39
CA GLY A 28 6.46 -13.91 1.12
C GLY A 28 5.38 -13.67 0.08
N ILE A 29 5.64 -12.74 -0.81
CA ILE A 29 4.81 -12.52 -1.97
C ILE A 29 5.66 -12.92 -3.15
N VAL A 30 5.28 -14.01 -3.79
CA VAL A 30 6.07 -14.58 -4.86
C VAL A 30 5.31 -14.58 -6.17
N GLY A 31 6.05 -14.60 -7.23
CA GLY A 31 5.45 -14.68 -8.55
C GLY A 31 6.44 -14.15 -9.57
N PRO A 32 6.23 -14.47 -10.82
CA PRO A 32 7.11 -13.94 -11.86
C PRO A 32 6.92 -12.44 -12.00
N ASN A 33 7.90 -11.78 -12.54
CA ASN A 33 7.79 -10.36 -12.79
C ASN A 33 6.60 -10.15 -13.72
N GLY A 34 5.85 -9.11 -13.46
CA GLY A 34 4.66 -8.84 -14.25
C GLY A 34 3.40 -9.48 -13.74
N SER A 35 3.49 -10.29 -12.69
CA SER A 35 2.30 -10.92 -12.12
C SER A 35 1.65 -10.07 -11.05
N GLY A 36 2.03 -8.82 -10.92
CA GLY A 36 1.45 -7.93 -9.92
C GLY A 36 2.26 -7.79 -8.67
N LYS A 37 3.37 -8.52 -8.56
CA LYS A 37 4.19 -8.50 -7.36
C LYS A 37 4.70 -7.09 -7.03
N SER A 38 5.24 -6.39 -8.02
CA SER A 38 5.73 -5.04 -7.77
C SER A 38 4.59 -4.06 -7.57
N ASN A 39 3.41 -4.38 -8.10
CA ASN A 39 2.26 -3.51 -7.91
C ASN A 39 1.74 -3.57 -6.47
N VAL A 40 1.97 -4.67 -5.76
CA VAL A 40 1.61 -4.76 -4.36
C VAL A 40 2.51 -3.82 -3.55
N GLY A 41 3.81 -3.84 -3.83
CA GLY A 41 4.73 -2.92 -3.17
C GLY A 41 4.39 -1.47 -3.46
N ASP A 42 4.02 -1.17 -4.70
CA ASP A 42 3.63 0.17 -5.07
C ASP A 42 2.37 0.59 -4.31
N ALA A 43 1.42 -0.33 -4.13
CA ALA A 43 0.19 -0.04 -3.40
C ALA A 43 0.49 0.34 -1.97
N VAL A 44 1.39 -0.37 -1.33
CA VAL A 44 1.76 -0.09 0.05
C VAL A 44 2.44 1.28 0.15
N ARG A 45 3.38 1.56 -0.75
CA ARG A 45 4.04 2.86 -0.74
C ARG A 45 3.03 3.99 -0.94
N TRP A 46 2.09 3.76 -1.85
CA TRP A 46 1.10 4.76 -2.19
C TRP A 46 0.22 5.10 -0.99
N VAL A 47 -0.29 4.07 -0.29
CA VAL A 47 -1.20 4.31 0.82
C VAL A 47 -0.45 4.93 2.01
N LEU A 48 0.85 4.72 2.10
CA LEU A 48 1.65 5.30 3.17
C LEU A 48 2.10 6.73 2.86
N GLY A 49 1.71 7.25 1.71
CA GLY A 49 1.90 8.66 1.46
C GLY A 49 2.72 9.05 0.24
N GLU A 50 3.07 8.10 -0.60
CA GLU A 50 3.86 8.45 -1.78
C GLU A 50 3.10 9.43 -2.66
N GLN A 51 3.73 10.53 -3.00
CA GLN A 51 3.12 11.55 -3.82
C GLN A 51 3.75 11.65 -5.21
N SER A 52 4.82 10.94 -5.46
CA SER A 52 5.47 10.99 -6.75
C SER A 52 4.92 9.94 -7.69
N ALA A 53 4.25 10.37 -8.74
CA ALA A 53 3.76 9.44 -9.75
C ALA A 53 4.91 8.68 -10.39
N ARG A 54 6.04 9.34 -10.54
CA ARG A 54 7.21 8.71 -11.14
C ARG A 54 7.72 7.55 -10.29
N SER A 55 7.71 7.70 -8.98
CA SER A 55 8.12 6.61 -8.10
C SER A 55 7.21 5.41 -8.25
N LEU A 56 5.99 5.64 -8.70
CA LEU A 56 5.04 4.58 -8.93
C LEU A 56 4.97 4.18 -10.40
N ARG A 57 5.96 4.62 -11.17
CA ARG A 57 6.11 4.25 -12.58
C ARG A 57 4.98 4.78 -13.46
N GLY A 58 4.42 5.94 -13.09
CA GLY A 58 3.38 6.57 -13.87
C GLY A 58 3.76 7.96 -14.30
N GLY A 59 3.03 8.53 -15.23
CA GLY A 59 3.23 9.90 -15.69
C GLY A 59 2.51 10.90 -14.83
N ASN A 60 1.33 10.55 -14.32
CA ASN A 60 0.61 11.36 -13.36
C ASN A 60 -0.06 10.43 -12.37
N MET A 61 -0.59 10.98 -11.28
CA MET A 61 -1.09 10.14 -10.21
C MET A 61 -2.29 9.29 -10.63
N GLN A 62 -3.12 9.79 -11.54
CA GLN A 62 -4.27 9.02 -11.99
C GLN A 62 -3.86 7.75 -12.75
N ASP A 63 -2.60 7.65 -13.15
CA ASP A 63 -2.12 6.45 -13.84
C ASP A 63 -2.13 5.23 -12.91
N VAL A 64 -2.28 5.41 -11.61
CA VAL A 64 -2.40 4.26 -10.72
C VAL A 64 -3.78 3.60 -10.82
N ILE A 65 -4.76 4.27 -11.43
CA ILE A 65 -6.10 3.71 -11.53
C ILE A 65 -6.16 2.71 -12.68
N PHE A 66 -6.79 1.57 -12.43
CA PHE A 66 -6.89 0.52 -13.44
C PHE A 66 -7.46 1.09 -14.75
N SER A 67 -6.71 0.94 -15.81
CA SER A 67 -7.06 1.57 -17.08
C SER A 67 -7.87 0.69 -18.03
N GLY A 68 -8.12 -0.53 -17.63
CA GLY A 68 -8.93 -1.43 -18.44
C GLY A 68 -8.10 -2.39 -19.25
N THR A 69 -8.78 -3.39 -19.78
CA THR A 69 -8.18 -4.36 -20.70
C THR A 69 -9.19 -4.59 -21.79
N GLU A 70 -8.93 -5.52 -22.66
CA GLU A 70 -9.87 -5.85 -23.73
C GLU A 70 -11.18 -6.38 -23.17
N THR A 71 -11.14 -7.02 -22.01
CA THR A 71 -12.33 -7.64 -21.44
C THR A 71 -12.89 -6.92 -20.23
N ARG A 72 -12.17 -5.93 -19.69
CA ARG A 72 -12.63 -5.21 -18.54
C ARG A 72 -12.56 -3.72 -18.76
N LYS A 73 -13.59 -3.03 -18.32
CA LYS A 73 -13.65 -1.58 -18.47
C LYS A 73 -12.72 -0.90 -17.47
N PRO A 74 -12.27 0.30 -17.78
CA PRO A 74 -11.49 1.09 -16.83
C PRO A 74 -12.35 1.36 -15.60
N LEU A 75 -11.71 1.52 -14.44
CA LEU A 75 -12.43 1.87 -13.23
C LEU A 75 -12.34 3.36 -12.96
N GLY A 76 -13.21 3.83 -12.13
CA GLY A 76 -13.28 5.26 -11.82
C GLY A 76 -12.41 5.67 -10.66
N TYR A 77 -11.85 4.71 -9.94
CA TYR A 77 -11.03 5.02 -8.79
C TYR A 77 -10.08 3.87 -8.44
N ALA A 78 -9.06 4.20 -7.66
CA ALA A 78 -8.17 3.23 -7.05
C ALA A 78 -8.30 3.36 -5.54
N SER A 79 -8.29 2.25 -4.84
CA SER A 79 -8.41 2.24 -3.38
C SER A 79 -7.46 1.20 -2.80
N VAL A 80 -6.67 1.62 -1.82
CA VAL A 80 -5.78 0.72 -1.11
C VAL A 80 -5.96 0.96 0.39
N ALA A 81 -6.06 -0.12 1.14
CA ALA A 81 -6.12 -0.04 2.59
C ALA A 81 -5.13 -1.03 3.16
N ILE A 82 -4.36 -0.60 4.14
CA ILE A 82 -3.48 -1.52 4.85
C ILE A 82 -3.90 -1.54 6.30
N THR A 83 -3.81 -2.70 6.91
CA THR A 83 -4.14 -2.86 8.32
C THR A 83 -2.88 -3.34 9.05
N LEU A 84 -2.55 -2.64 10.11
CA LEU A 84 -1.36 -2.91 10.89
C LEU A 84 -1.76 -3.30 12.31
N ASP A 85 -1.06 -4.29 12.85
CA ASP A 85 -1.22 -4.61 14.26
C ASP A 85 -0.41 -3.57 15.03
N ASN A 86 -1.06 -2.88 15.95
CA ASN A 86 -0.43 -1.85 16.76
C ASN A 86 -0.52 -2.19 18.24
N SER A 87 -0.55 -3.47 18.57
CA SER A 87 -0.67 -3.87 19.96
C SER A 87 0.54 -3.46 20.78
N ASP A 88 1.68 -3.22 20.15
CA ASP A 88 2.87 -2.72 20.84
C ASP A 88 2.89 -1.19 20.87
N HIS A 89 1.88 -0.55 20.32
CA HIS A 89 1.72 0.91 20.36
C HIS A 89 2.90 1.69 19.79
N LYS A 90 3.53 1.15 18.76
CA LYS A 90 4.58 1.89 18.07
C LYS A 90 4.01 3.04 17.25
N LEU A 91 2.79 2.90 16.78
CA LEU A 91 2.11 4.03 16.15
C LEU A 91 1.50 4.88 17.26
N PRO A 92 1.61 6.19 17.16
CA PRO A 92 1.17 7.09 18.25
C PRO A 92 -0.34 7.30 18.27
N VAL A 93 -1.08 6.21 18.30
CA VAL A 93 -2.53 6.24 18.42
C VAL A 93 -2.94 5.14 19.38
N ASP A 94 -4.12 5.30 19.95
CA ASP A 94 -4.57 4.44 21.02
C ASP A 94 -5.39 3.27 20.50
N PHE A 95 -5.04 2.74 19.36
CA PHE A 95 -5.73 1.60 18.78
C PHE A 95 -4.78 0.42 18.69
N ASN A 96 -5.29 -0.77 18.94
CA ASN A 96 -4.49 -1.98 18.78
C ASN A 96 -4.38 -2.41 17.32
N GLU A 97 -5.22 -1.85 16.48
CA GLU A 97 -5.19 -2.16 15.06
C GLU A 97 -5.46 -0.88 14.31
N VAL A 98 -4.66 -0.59 13.31
CA VAL A 98 -4.78 0.65 12.55
C VAL A 98 -4.94 0.32 11.08
N THR A 99 -6.01 0.81 10.48
CA THR A 99 -6.24 0.67 9.05
C THR A 99 -6.11 2.03 8.40
N VAL A 100 -5.22 2.13 7.44
CA VAL A 100 -5.01 3.37 6.70
C VAL A 100 -5.51 3.14 5.29
N THR A 101 -6.34 4.04 4.80
CA THR A 101 -6.95 3.92 3.48
C THR A 101 -6.65 5.15 2.64
N ARG A 102 -6.33 4.92 1.38
CA ARG A 102 -6.20 6.01 0.41
C ARG A 102 -7.02 5.65 -0.81
N ARG A 103 -7.77 6.63 -1.31
CA ARG A 103 -8.56 6.45 -2.52
C ARG A 103 -8.34 7.63 -3.44
N LEU A 104 -8.19 7.36 -4.73
CA LEU A 104 -8.03 8.41 -5.73
C LEU A 104 -9.05 8.20 -6.82
N TYR A 105 -9.76 9.26 -7.16
CA TYR A 105 -10.75 9.23 -8.24
C TYR A 105 -10.14 9.80 -9.51
N ARG A 106 -10.71 9.45 -10.64
CA ARG A 106 -10.22 9.97 -11.90
C ARG A 106 -10.29 11.48 -12.00
N SER A 107 -11.19 12.09 -11.26
CA SER A 107 -11.28 13.55 -11.21
C SER A 107 -10.03 14.18 -10.58
N GLY A 108 -9.20 13.37 -9.93
CA GLY A 108 -8.05 13.87 -9.20
C GLY A 108 -8.31 14.03 -7.72
N GLU A 109 -9.55 13.84 -7.30
CA GLU A 109 -9.91 13.97 -5.90
C GLU A 109 -9.36 12.79 -5.11
N SER A 110 -8.82 13.06 -3.94
CA SER A 110 -8.24 12.02 -3.07
C SER A 110 -8.91 12.00 -1.72
N GLU A 111 -8.99 10.81 -1.15
CA GLU A 111 -9.50 10.62 0.21
C GLU A 111 -8.48 9.85 1.01
N TYR A 112 -8.34 10.21 2.28
CA TYR A 112 -7.45 9.50 3.20
C TYR A 112 -8.22 9.23 4.47
N LYS A 113 -8.06 8.04 5.04
CA LYS A 113 -8.75 7.67 6.28
C LYS A 113 -7.83 6.89 7.20
N ILE A 114 -8.04 7.06 8.49
CA ILE A 114 -7.39 6.26 9.50
C ILE A 114 -8.53 5.67 10.33
N ASN A 115 -8.64 4.37 10.36
CA ASN A 115 -9.72 3.64 11.04
C ASN A 115 -11.10 4.19 10.68
N GLY A 116 -11.28 4.47 9.40
CA GLY A 116 -12.57 4.93 8.90
C GLY A 116 -12.85 6.40 9.03
N SER A 117 -11.99 7.13 9.72
CA SER A 117 -12.19 8.58 9.90
C SER A 117 -11.36 9.34 8.88
N ALA A 118 -11.97 10.32 8.25
CA ALA A 118 -11.28 11.11 7.23
C ALA A 118 -10.12 11.86 7.87
N CYS A 119 -9.03 11.94 7.14
CA CYS A 119 -7.85 12.64 7.61
C CYS A 119 -7.11 13.21 6.40
N ARG A 120 -5.99 13.87 6.66
CA ARG A 120 -5.18 14.45 5.60
C ARG A 120 -3.96 13.57 5.39
N LEU A 121 -3.36 13.70 4.21
CA LEU A 121 -2.12 12.99 3.94
C LEU A 121 -1.06 13.32 4.98
N LYS A 122 -1.03 14.56 5.44
CA LYS A 122 -0.10 14.99 6.46
C LYS A 122 -0.26 14.17 7.73
N ASP A 123 -1.50 13.84 8.08
CA ASP A 123 -1.77 13.08 9.30
C ASP A 123 -1.21 11.66 9.18
N ILE A 124 -1.29 11.08 8.00
CA ILE A 124 -0.74 9.76 7.76
C ILE A 124 0.78 9.82 7.86
N ASN A 125 1.39 10.81 7.22
CA ASN A 125 2.84 10.96 7.26
C ASN A 125 3.34 11.14 8.68
N GLU A 126 2.64 11.93 9.48
CA GLU A 126 3.03 12.17 10.85
C GLU A 126 2.89 10.92 11.71
N MET A 127 1.86 10.13 11.45
CA MET A 127 1.65 8.92 12.22
C MET A 127 2.80 7.93 12.02
N PHE A 128 3.35 7.87 10.83
CA PHE A 128 4.42 6.92 10.56
C PHE A 128 5.83 7.52 10.71
N TYR A 129 5.93 8.78 11.01
CA TYR A 129 7.20 9.47 11.04
C TYR A 129 8.23 8.80 11.92
N ASP A 130 7.88 8.51 13.14
CA ASP A 130 8.83 7.95 14.10
C ASP A 130 9.03 6.45 13.97
N THR A 131 8.29 5.81 13.11
CA THR A 131 8.42 4.36 12.98
C THR A 131 9.45 3.98 11.92
N GLY A 132 9.88 4.98 11.15
CA GLY A 132 10.81 4.72 10.07
C GLY A 132 10.15 4.10 8.85
N ILE A 133 8.84 3.89 8.89
CA ILE A 133 8.18 3.32 7.75
C ILE A 133 7.85 4.34 6.71
N GLY A 134 7.29 5.40 7.07
CA GLY A 134 6.66 6.26 6.14
C GLY A 134 7.47 6.88 5.08
N LYS A 135 8.26 7.88 5.48
CA LYS A 135 8.84 8.70 4.53
C LYS A 135 9.74 8.06 3.56
N GLU A 136 10.53 7.24 4.00
CA GLU A 136 11.43 6.61 3.12
C GLU A 136 10.74 5.50 2.46
N GLY A 137 9.68 5.12 2.96
CA GLY A 137 8.90 4.04 2.47
C GLY A 137 9.75 2.85 2.32
N TYR A 138 10.95 3.00 2.73
CA TYR A 138 11.87 2.09 2.35
C TYR A 138 11.53 0.78 2.82
N SER A 139 10.83 0.80 3.78
CA SER A 139 10.49 -0.41 4.32
C SER A 139 9.91 -1.29 3.38
N ILE A 140 9.32 -0.87 2.36
CA ILE A 140 8.63 -1.74 1.69
C ILE A 140 8.92 -1.75 0.43
N ILE A 141 9.70 -1.58 -0.10
CA ILE A 141 9.61 -1.47 -1.13
C ILE A 141 10.29 -1.64 -2.27
N GLY A 142 10.63 -1.74 -3.04
CA GLY A 142 11.24 -1.98 -4.22
C GLY A 142 11.35 -3.47 -4.41
N GLN A 143 11.55 -3.92 -5.59
CA GLN A 143 11.73 -5.30 -5.83
C GLN A 143 12.89 -5.84 -5.04
N GLY A 144 12.68 -6.87 -4.36
CA GLY A 144 13.70 -7.53 -3.59
C GLY A 144 14.02 -6.85 -2.28
N GLN A 145 13.33 -5.77 -1.96
CA GLN A 145 13.60 -5.06 -0.73
C GLN A 145 12.59 -5.22 0.35
N ILE A 146 11.43 -5.71 0.02
CA ILE A 146 10.39 -5.87 1.01
C ILE A 146 10.86 -6.71 2.16
N ALA A 147 11.59 -7.73 1.85
CA ALA A 147 12.06 -8.63 2.86
C ALA A 147 12.96 -7.96 3.85
N VAL A 148 13.63 -6.96 3.41
CA VAL A 148 14.59 -6.32 4.28
C VAL A 148 13.92 -5.55 5.38
N SER A 149 12.86 -4.90 5.06
CA SER A 149 12.25 -4.04 6.01
C SER A 149 11.38 -4.72 6.94
N TYR A 150 10.71 -5.74 6.42
CA TYR A 150 9.85 -6.44 7.27
C TYR A 150 10.50 -7.73 7.39
N THR A 151 11.08 -7.99 8.48
CA THR A 151 11.66 -9.29 8.68
C THR A 151 10.63 -10.34 8.49
N HIS A 152 9.38 -9.93 8.47
CA HIS A 152 8.36 -10.90 8.35
C HIS A 152 7.87 -11.00 6.94
N LEU A 153 8.33 -10.15 6.05
CA LEU A 153 7.91 -10.21 4.71
C LEU A 153 9.10 -10.53 3.92
N THR A 154 9.28 -11.75 3.63
CA THR A 154 10.42 -12.16 2.93
C THR A 154 10.05 -12.43 1.55
N LEU A 155 10.57 -11.71 0.65
CA LEU A 155 10.38 -12.03 -0.68
C LEU A 155 11.56 -12.77 -1.05
N PRO A 156 11.36 -13.73 -1.65
CA PRO A 156 12.40 -14.54 -2.10
C PRO A 156 13.11 -13.77 -3.12
N THR A 157 13.61 -13.35 -3.04
CA THR A 157 14.09 -12.68 -3.62
C THR A 157 14.83 -12.76 -4.47
N LYS A 158 14.97 -13.03 -4.59
CA LYS A 158 15.55 -13.01 -5.11
C LYS A 158 15.25 -12.96 -5.85
N ALA A 159 15.03 -12.97 -5.77
CA ALA A 159 14.86 -13.00 -6.56
C ALA A 159 14.48 -12.28 -7.19
#